data_4dcaf8b1406850100b9da4cf79e5e9b2
#
_entry.id   4dcaf8b1406850100b9da4cf79e5e9b2
#
_cell.length_a   1.000
_cell.length_b   1.000
_cell.length_c   1.000
_cell.angle_alpha   90.00
_cell.angle_beta   90.00
_cell.angle_gamma   90.00
#
_symmetry.space_group_name_H-M   'P 1'
#
loop_
_entity.id
_entity.type
_entity.pdbx_description
1 polymer ?
#
loop_
_entity_poly.entity_id
_entity_poly.type
_entity_poly.pdbx_seq_one_letter_code
_entity_poly.pdbx_strand_id
1 'polypeptide(L)'
;MSDEYMNQIANAGACAKVCGCICSLAMCAGYFTFVGYLGKYAYGNPDLPAWYGIEDGAETLKSTADDFSADALDVTDVHGKFVAWFTWGFWTQLLPILSVITAGLFTLLSAALGQCVMGLGGCGICCGGLFWWIFGMVWRFKQYGQFASGDIAPAGVAEGAEYDAWKQAELEDEDSLYQISSGNFMAVYYLITWICMGVSCGCSLLGMIGACIASMCCK
;
A
#
# COMPACT_ATOMS: atom_id res chain seq x y z
N MET A 1 18.79 -33.62 -34.85
CA MET A 1 18.88 -32.48 -33.88
C MET A 1 20.08 -32.82 -33.04
N SER A 2 21.10 -31.96 -33.01
CA SER A 2 22.38 -32.33 -32.35
C SER A 2 22.18 -32.37 -30.82
N ASP A 3 22.90 -33.26 -30.13
CA ASP A 3 22.87 -33.39 -28.66
C ASP A 3 23.22 -32.06 -27.97
N GLU A 4 24.02 -31.23 -28.62
CA GLU A 4 24.38 -29.89 -28.16
C GLU A 4 23.18 -28.95 -28.11
N TYR A 5 22.29 -28.99 -29.09
CA TYR A 5 21.06 -28.16 -29.10
C TYR A 5 20.08 -28.59 -27.98
N MET A 6 19.95 -29.89 -27.72
CA MET A 6 19.13 -30.42 -26.62
C MET A 6 19.69 -30.00 -25.26
N ASN A 7 21.02 -30.03 -25.08
CA ASN A 7 21.66 -29.55 -23.86
C ASN A 7 21.48 -28.05 -23.62
N GLN A 8 21.52 -27.22 -24.69
CA GLN A 8 21.24 -25.78 -24.56
C GLN A 8 19.81 -25.52 -24.12
N ILE A 9 18.81 -26.20 -24.66
CA ILE A 9 17.41 -26.08 -24.24
C ILE A 9 17.22 -26.53 -22.78
N ALA A 10 17.83 -27.62 -22.37
CA ALA A 10 17.77 -28.13 -21.01
C ALA A 10 18.37 -27.14 -20.00
N ASN A 11 19.53 -26.55 -20.34
CA ASN A 11 20.19 -25.54 -19.53
C ASN A 11 19.39 -24.23 -19.46
N ALA A 12 18.79 -23.78 -20.56
CA ALA A 12 17.90 -22.60 -20.56
C ALA A 12 16.68 -22.84 -19.67
N GLY A 13 16.08 -24.05 -19.72
CA GLY A 13 14.96 -24.41 -18.85
C GLY A 13 15.34 -24.47 -17.36
N ALA A 14 16.53 -24.95 -17.03
CA ALA A 14 17.04 -24.96 -15.66
C ALA A 14 17.29 -23.54 -15.14
N CYS A 15 17.92 -22.68 -15.95
CA CYS A 15 18.14 -21.29 -15.60
C CYS A 15 16.83 -20.53 -15.37
N ALA A 16 15.82 -20.72 -16.22
CA ALA A 16 14.51 -20.11 -16.06
C ALA A 16 13.82 -20.52 -14.74
N LYS A 17 13.93 -21.81 -14.36
CA LYS A 17 13.40 -22.30 -13.08
C LYS A 17 14.11 -21.67 -11.87
N VAL A 18 15.45 -21.58 -11.91
CA VAL A 18 16.24 -20.95 -10.84
C VAL A 18 15.90 -19.48 -10.72
N CYS A 19 15.86 -18.73 -11.83
CA CYS A 19 15.44 -17.34 -11.82
C CYS A 19 14.02 -17.19 -11.29
N GLY A 20 13.09 -18.04 -11.68
CA GLY A 20 11.73 -18.04 -11.17
C GLY A 20 11.65 -18.25 -9.65
N CYS A 21 12.43 -19.18 -9.10
CA CYS A 21 12.52 -19.40 -7.65
C CYS A 21 13.09 -18.16 -6.93
N ILE A 22 14.17 -17.57 -7.44
CA ILE A 22 14.79 -16.38 -6.84
C ILE A 22 13.80 -15.21 -6.86
N CYS A 23 13.13 -14.96 -7.99
CA CYS A 23 12.11 -13.90 -8.09
C CYS A 23 10.94 -14.13 -7.12
N SER A 24 10.49 -15.39 -6.98
CA SER A 24 9.41 -15.73 -6.03
C SER A 24 9.83 -15.49 -4.59
N LEU A 25 11.04 -15.87 -4.21
CA LEU A 25 11.58 -15.63 -2.87
C LEU A 25 11.73 -14.14 -2.59
N ALA A 26 12.22 -13.38 -3.56
CA ALA A 26 12.34 -11.90 -3.42
C ALA A 26 10.97 -11.24 -3.26
N MET A 27 9.96 -11.68 -4.03
CA MET A 27 8.58 -11.19 -3.89
C MET A 27 7.98 -11.55 -2.53
N CYS A 28 8.19 -12.78 -2.05
CA CYS A 28 7.76 -13.17 -0.71
C CYS A 28 8.42 -12.33 0.38
N ALA A 29 9.74 -12.14 0.30
CA ALA A 29 10.46 -11.30 1.26
C ALA A 29 9.95 -9.85 1.26
N GLY A 30 9.76 -9.26 0.07
CA GLY A 30 9.18 -7.92 -0.09
C GLY A 30 7.77 -7.82 0.49
N TYR A 31 6.94 -8.82 0.23
CA TYR A 31 5.59 -8.89 0.77
C TYR A 31 5.56 -8.94 2.32
N PHE A 32 6.35 -9.84 2.93
CA PHE A 32 6.41 -9.92 4.39
C PHE A 32 7.01 -8.67 5.03
N THR A 33 8.00 -8.05 4.39
CA THR A 33 8.54 -6.77 4.82
C THR A 33 7.46 -5.69 4.79
N PHE A 34 6.70 -5.60 3.71
CA PHE A 34 5.59 -4.64 3.59
C PHE A 34 4.52 -4.85 4.66
N VAL A 35 4.08 -6.09 4.89
CA VAL A 35 3.12 -6.43 5.95
C VAL A 35 3.69 -6.07 7.34
N GLY A 36 4.99 -6.32 7.56
CA GLY A 36 5.68 -5.94 8.78
C GLY A 36 5.66 -4.42 9.02
N TYR A 37 5.89 -3.63 7.98
CA TYR A 37 5.78 -2.15 8.09
C TYR A 37 4.35 -1.70 8.38
N LEU A 38 3.35 -2.28 7.73
CA LEU A 38 1.94 -1.99 8.06
C LEU A 38 1.64 -2.28 9.53
N GLY A 39 2.09 -3.43 10.04
CA GLY A 39 1.94 -3.80 11.45
C GLY A 39 2.68 -2.87 12.40
N LYS A 40 3.90 -2.44 12.04
CA LYS A 40 4.67 -1.47 12.81
C LYS A 40 3.90 -0.16 13.00
N TYR A 41 3.38 0.42 11.94
CA TYR A 41 2.64 1.68 12.01
C TYR A 41 1.24 1.52 12.62
N ALA A 42 0.62 0.34 12.49
CA ALA A 42 -0.69 0.06 13.08
C ALA A 42 -0.64 -0.14 14.60
N TYR A 43 0.42 -0.78 15.10
CA TYR A 43 0.48 -1.27 16.49
C TYR A 43 1.75 -0.90 17.24
N GLY A 44 2.74 -0.33 16.57
CA GLY A 44 4.08 -0.12 17.14
C GLY A 44 4.20 1.10 18.03
N ASN A 45 3.24 2.02 18.02
CA ASN A 45 3.26 3.22 18.83
C ASN A 45 1.86 3.62 19.29
N PRO A 46 1.26 2.87 20.27
CA PRO A 46 -0.09 3.12 20.75
C PRO A 46 -0.25 4.43 21.53
N ASP A 47 0.86 5.00 22.00
CA ASP A 47 0.87 6.18 22.88
C ASP A 47 1.17 7.50 22.14
N LEU A 48 1.21 7.51 20.81
CA LEU A 48 1.30 8.76 20.06
C LEU A 48 0.07 9.63 20.35
N PRO A 49 0.28 10.92 20.68
CA PRO A 49 -0.82 11.82 20.93
C PRO A 49 -1.74 11.83 19.72
N ALA A 50 -3.03 11.72 19.97
CA ALA A 50 -4.03 11.89 18.93
C ALA A 50 -3.89 13.29 18.33
N TRP A 51 -3.95 13.40 17.01
CA TRP A 51 -3.86 14.70 16.36
C TRP A 51 -5.08 14.97 15.54
N TYR A 52 -5.48 16.17 15.68
CA TYR A 52 -6.67 16.71 15.05
C TYR A 52 -6.24 17.80 14.08
N GLY A 53 -6.85 17.79 12.91
CA GLY A 53 -6.74 18.85 11.91
C GLY A 53 -8.11 19.32 11.50
N ILE A 54 -8.21 20.45 10.82
CA ILE A 54 -9.44 20.97 10.23
C ILE A 54 -9.52 20.44 8.78
N GLU A 55 -10.69 19.99 8.33
CA GLU A 55 -10.82 19.33 7.03
C GLU A 55 -10.58 20.29 5.85
N ASP A 56 -10.99 21.54 5.97
CA ASP A 56 -10.81 22.57 4.97
C ASP A 56 -10.07 23.79 5.55
N GLY A 57 -8.82 24.00 5.12
CA GLY A 57 -8.06 25.21 5.35
C GLY A 57 -7.17 25.24 6.57
N ALA A 58 -6.87 24.11 7.21
CA ALA A 58 -6.03 24.11 8.38
C ALA A 58 -4.56 23.84 8.09
N GLU A 59 -3.77 24.82 8.37
CA GLU A 59 -2.32 24.74 8.54
C GLU A 59 -1.94 24.50 10.01
N THR A 60 -2.80 23.78 10.77
CA THR A 60 -2.60 23.59 12.22
C THR A 60 -3.00 22.19 12.64
N LEU A 61 -2.06 21.47 13.23
CA LEU A 61 -2.32 20.22 13.96
C LEU A 61 -2.33 20.52 15.45
N LYS A 62 -3.22 19.86 16.20
CA LYS A 62 -3.29 19.96 17.65
C LYS A 62 -3.42 18.59 18.29
N SER A 63 -2.96 18.48 19.51
CA SER A 63 -2.95 17.19 20.26
C SER A 63 -4.35 16.78 20.68
N THR A 64 -5.28 17.70 20.88
CA THR A 64 -6.65 17.41 21.28
C THR A 64 -7.67 18.18 20.43
N ALA A 65 -8.87 17.59 20.25
CA ALA A 65 -9.97 18.26 19.54
C ALA A 65 -10.45 19.53 20.27
N ASP A 66 -10.37 19.53 21.60
CA ASP A 66 -10.82 20.64 22.44
C ASP A 66 -9.94 21.90 22.31
N ASP A 67 -8.72 21.76 21.77
CA ASP A 67 -7.82 22.89 21.53
C ASP A 67 -8.25 23.75 20.32
N PHE A 68 -9.17 23.25 19.49
CA PHE A 68 -9.78 24.06 18.44
C PHE A 68 -10.87 24.96 19.00
N SER A 69 -11.06 26.13 18.38
CA SER A 69 -12.15 27.02 18.79
C SER A 69 -13.51 26.33 18.60
N ALA A 70 -14.49 26.68 19.46
CA ALA A 70 -15.83 26.13 19.39
C ALA A 70 -16.55 26.35 18.04
N ASP A 71 -16.05 27.32 17.25
CA ASP A 71 -16.56 27.64 15.91
C ASP A 71 -15.83 26.88 14.80
N ALA A 72 -14.83 26.05 15.13
CA ALA A 72 -14.14 25.22 14.15
C ALA A 72 -15.08 24.07 13.71
N LEU A 73 -15.73 24.27 12.59
CA LEU A 73 -16.48 23.25 11.89
C LEU A 73 -15.45 22.26 11.31
N ASP A 74 -15.75 20.95 11.39
CA ASP A 74 -15.00 19.90 10.72
C ASP A 74 -13.59 19.55 11.29
N VAL A 75 -13.46 19.54 12.62
CA VAL A 75 -12.29 18.94 13.28
C VAL A 75 -12.24 17.45 12.97
N THR A 76 -11.11 16.98 12.41
CA THR A 76 -10.94 15.60 12.00
C THR A 76 -9.75 14.96 12.72
N ASP A 77 -9.94 13.71 13.17
CA ASP A 77 -8.88 12.88 13.72
C ASP A 77 -7.99 12.34 12.59
N VAL A 78 -6.89 13.05 12.32
CA VAL A 78 -5.93 12.69 11.26
C VAL A 78 -5.12 11.48 11.65
N HIS A 79 -4.69 11.41 12.91
CA HIS A 79 -3.93 10.28 13.43
C HIS A 79 -4.76 8.99 13.34
N GLY A 80 -5.99 9.01 13.84
CA GLY A 80 -6.88 7.86 13.79
C GLY A 80 -7.13 7.38 12.35
N LYS A 81 -7.24 8.29 11.37
CA LYS A 81 -7.36 7.91 9.95
C LYS A 81 -6.11 7.19 9.43
N PHE A 82 -4.91 7.65 9.78
CA PHE A 82 -3.65 7.01 9.37
C PHE A 82 -3.51 5.63 10.02
N VAL A 83 -3.71 5.55 11.32
CA VAL A 83 -3.68 4.26 12.06
C VAL A 83 -4.72 3.29 11.50
N ALA A 84 -5.94 3.75 11.21
CA ALA A 84 -6.99 2.94 10.61
C ALA A 84 -6.56 2.41 9.23
N TRP A 85 -5.89 3.23 8.40
CA TRP A 85 -5.37 2.79 7.11
C TRP A 85 -4.32 1.69 7.28
N PHE A 86 -3.35 1.86 8.18
CA PHE A 86 -2.32 0.85 8.45
C PHE A 86 -2.92 -0.44 9.02
N THR A 87 -3.85 -0.31 9.97
CA THR A 87 -4.55 -1.46 10.58
C THR A 87 -5.36 -2.23 9.57
N TRP A 88 -6.14 -1.52 8.77
CA TRP A 88 -6.97 -2.14 7.72
C TRP A 88 -6.08 -2.78 6.64
N GLY A 89 -5.03 -2.10 6.22
CA GLY A 89 -4.05 -2.63 5.28
C GLY A 89 -3.38 -3.90 5.78
N PHE A 90 -2.93 -3.91 7.03
CA PHE A 90 -2.34 -5.08 7.67
C PHE A 90 -3.26 -6.31 7.60
N TRP A 91 -4.51 -6.17 8.04
CA TRP A 91 -5.46 -7.27 8.01
C TRP A 91 -5.86 -7.68 6.58
N THR A 92 -6.04 -6.73 5.69
CA THR A 92 -6.36 -7.00 4.28
C THR A 92 -5.23 -7.77 3.60
N GLN A 93 -3.98 -7.49 3.93
CA GLN A 93 -2.84 -8.23 3.39
C GLN A 93 -2.66 -9.62 4.05
N LEU A 94 -3.06 -9.80 5.30
CA LEU A 94 -3.05 -11.14 5.94
C LEU A 94 -4.17 -12.04 5.44
N LEU A 95 -5.29 -11.48 5.00
CA LEU A 95 -6.48 -12.23 4.59
C LEU A 95 -6.20 -13.29 3.50
N PRO A 96 -5.37 -13.05 2.46
CA PRO A 96 -5.00 -14.07 1.48
C PRO A 96 -4.36 -15.30 2.12
N ILE A 97 -3.41 -15.09 3.03
CA ILE A 97 -2.70 -16.19 3.72
C ILE A 97 -3.70 -16.99 4.57
N LEU A 98 -4.51 -16.30 5.36
CA LEU A 98 -5.52 -16.93 6.21
C LEU A 98 -6.55 -17.70 5.36
N SER A 99 -6.97 -17.13 4.22
CA SER A 99 -7.92 -17.79 3.31
C SER A 99 -7.34 -19.07 2.71
N VAL A 100 -6.07 -19.08 2.31
CA VAL A 100 -5.40 -20.28 1.76
C VAL A 100 -5.30 -21.36 2.83
N ILE A 101 -4.86 -21.01 4.04
CA ILE A 101 -4.72 -21.98 5.14
C ILE A 101 -6.09 -22.57 5.51
N THR A 102 -7.09 -21.69 5.70
CA THR A 102 -8.43 -22.12 6.07
C THR A 102 -9.08 -22.97 4.98
N ALA A 103 -8.98 -22.55 3.71
CA ALA A 103 -9.49 -23.33 2.58
C ALA A 103 -8.81 -24.70 2.47
N GLY A 104 -7.51 -24.76 2.72
CA GLY A 104 -6.76 -26.02 2.78
C GLY A 104 -7.34 -26.98 3.83
N LEU A 105 -7.61 -26.49 5.03
CA LEU A 105 -8.24 -27.28 6.10
C LEU A 105 -9.65 -27.73 5.72
N PHE A 106 -10.48 -26.85 5.16
CA PHE A 106 -11.83 -27.21 4.73
C PHE A 106 -11.85 -28.16 3.52
N THR A 107 -10.82 -28.11 2.66
CA THR A 107 -10.70 -29.05 1.55
C THR A 107 -10.51 -30.49 2.04
N LEU A 108 -9.91 -30.70 3.22
CA LEU A 108 -9.82 -32.02 3.84
C LEU A 108 -11.20 -32.63 4.19
N LEU A 109 -12.19 -31.77 4.42
CA LEU A 109 -13.56 -32.19 4.67
C LEU A 109 -14.36 -32.35 3.37
N SER A 110 -14.25 -31.36 2.48
CA SER A 110 -14.91 -31.34 1.17
C SER A 110 -14.26 -30.32 0.25
N ALA A 111 -13.99 -30.71 -0.99
CA ALA A 111 -13.45 -29.82 -2.02
C ALA A 111 -14.38 -28.61 -2.25
N ALA A 112 -15.70 -28.80 -2.19
CA ALA A 112 -16.67 -27.73 -2.35
C ALA A 112 -16.59 -26.69 -1.23
N LEU A 113 -16.40 -27.12 0.01
CA LEU A 113 -16.19 -26.21 1.15
C LEU A 113 -14.91 -25.41 1.01
N GLY A 114 -13.81 -26.04 0.63
CA GLY A 114 -12.55 -25.33 0.37
C GLY A 114 -12.69 -24.26 -0.71
N GLN A 115 -13.39 -24.55 -1.81
CA GLN A 115 -13.66 -23.57 -2.87
C GLN A 115 -14.55 -22.42 -2.40
N CYS A 116 -15.58 -22.68 -1.59
CA CYS A 116 -16.43 -21.65 -1.00
C CYS A 116 -15.60 -20.68 -0.13
N VAL A 117 -14.72 -21.20 0.72
CA VAL A 117 -13.85 -20.38 1.59
C VAL A 117 -12.91 -19.52 0.76
N MET A 118 -12.29 -20.09 -0.30
CA MET A 118 -11.44 -19.32 -1.22
C MET A 118 -12.23 -18.23 -1.94
N GLY A 119 -13.45 -18.52 -2.38
CA GLY A 119 -14.33 -17.53 -3.04
C GLY A 119 -14.70 -16.38 -2.12
N LEU A 120 -15.10 -16.67 -0.87
CA LEU A 120 -15.41 -15.66 0.13
C LEU A 120 -14.18 -14.83 0.50
N GLY A 121 -13.02 -15.49 0.70
CA GLY A 121 -11.76 -14.82 0.94
C GLY A 121 -11.37 -13.88 -0.20
N GLY A 122 -11.48 -14.34 -1.45
CA GLY A 122 -11.21 -13.54 -2.64
C GLY A 122 -12.12 -12.32 -2.74
N CYS A 123 -13.41 -12.47 -2.45
CA CYS A 123 -14.37 -11.35 -2.41
C CYS A 123 -13.99 -10.32 -1.32
N GLY A 124 -13.63 -10.80 -0.11
CA GLY A 124 -13.17 -9.96 0.98
C GLY A 124 -11.90 -9.18 0.65
N ILE A 125 -10.92 -9.83 -0.02
CA ILE A 125 -9.68 -9.20 -0.46
C ILE A 125 -9.97 -8.12 -1.52
N CYS A 126 -10.80 -8.41 -2.51
CA CYS A 126 -11.13 -7.46 -3.57
C CYS A 126 -11.89 -6.25 -3.02
N CYS A 127 -12.96 -6.47 -2.25
CA CYS A 127 -13.76 -5.37 -1.69
C CYS A 127 -12.97 -4.61 -0.62
N GLY A 128 -12.39 -5.31 0.35
CA GLY A 128 -11.62 -4.70 1.43
C GLY A 128 -10.39 -3.95 0.93
N GLY A 129 -9.67 -4.52 -0.04
CA GLY A 129 -8.51 -3.90 -0.67
C GLY A 129 -8.87 -2.64 -1.45
N LEU A 130 -9.99 -2.67 -2.20
CA LEU A 130 -10.45 -1.50 -2.94
C LEU A 130 -10.85 -0.35 -2.00
N PHE A 131 -11.63 -0.64 -0.93
CA PHE A 131 -11.99 0.35 0.07
C PHE A 131 -10.74 0.91 0.77
N TRP A 132 -9.84 0.05 1.21
CA TRP A 132 -8.58 0.45 1.82
C TRP A 132 -7.78 1.40 0.92
N TRP A 133 -7.67 1.07 -0.36
CA TRP A 133 -6.95 1.86 -1.35
C TRP A 133 -7.59 3.24 -1.57
N ILE A 134 -8.93 3.28 -1.77
CA ILE A 134 -9.67 4.54 -2.00
C ILE A 134 -9.61 5.45 -0.78
N PHE A 135 -9.95 4.94 0.41
CA PHE A 135 -9.96 5.75 1.62
C PHE A 135 -8.57 6.26 1.97
N GLY A 136 -7.54 5.44 1.82
CA GLY A 136 -6.19 5.89 2.06
C GLY A 136 -5.73 6.98 1.08
N MET A 137 -6.11 6.89 -0.21
CA MET A 137 -5.87 7.99 -1.14
C MET A 137 -6.54 9.29 -0.68
N VAL A 138 -7.83 9.21 -0.34
CA VAL A 138 -8.57 10.39 0.14
C VAL A 138 -7.90 10.96 1.39
N TRP A 139 -7.61 10.14 2.39
CA TRP A 139 -7.03 10.61 3.65
C TRP A 139 -5.61 11.16 3.49
N ARG A 140 -4.79 10.54 2.63
CA ARG A 140 -3.40 10.98 2.42
C ARG A 140 -3.28 12.24 1.58
N PHE A 141 -4.11 12.40 0.55
CA PHE A 141 -3.99 13.48 -0.42
C PHE A 141 -4.98 14.63 -0.21
N LYS A 142 -5.90 14.56 0.76
CA LYS A 142 -6.60 15.74 1.25
C LYS A 142 -5.63 16.68 1.97
N GLN A 143 -5.98 17.95 2.06
CA GLN A 143 -5.13 19.01 2.63
C GLN A 143 -4.61 18.66 4.02
N TYR A 144 -5.47 18.18 4.92
CA TYR A 144 -5.05 17.75 6.25
C TYR A 144 -4.04 16.58 6.24
N GLY A 145 -4.17 15.65 5.33
CA GLY A 145 -3.25 14.53 5.18
C GLY A 145 -1.89 14.95 4.59
N GLN A 146 -1.90 15.86 3.62
CA GLN A 146 -0.69 16.47 3.08
C GLN A 146 0.04 17.29 4.13
N PHE A 147 -0.71 18.09 4.90
CA PHE A 147 -0.15 18.88 5.99
C PHE A 147 0.46 17.99 7.09
N ALA A 148 -0.28 16.98 7.56
CA ALA A 148 0.22 16.03 8.56
C ALA A 148 1.45 15.24 8.07
N SER A 149 1.57 14.99 6.78
CA SER A 149 2.72 14.31 6.18
C SER A 149 3.88 15.24 5.84
N GLY A 150 3.76 16.53 6.16
CA GLY A 150 4.77 17.53 5.87
C GLY A 150 4.96 17.78 4.37
N ASP A 151 3.92 17.63 3.55
CA ASP A 151 3.96 18.00 2.12
C ASP A 151 3.58 19.47 1.93
N ILE A 152 2.93 20.06 2.93
CA ILE A 152 2.58 21.47 3.00
C ILE A 152 3.34 22.06 4.19
N ALA A 153 4.09 23.11 3.96
CA ALA A 153 4.82 23.82 5.01
C ALA A 153 3.84 24.53 5.97
N PRO A 154 4.12 24.55 7.29
CA PRO A 154 3.36 25.37 8.21
C PRO A 154 3.59 26.87 7.95
N ALA A 155 2.65 27.69 8.42
CA ALA A 155 2.75 29.14 8.27
C ALA A 155 4.07 29.67 8.90
N GLY A 156 4.83 30.43 8.10
CA GLY A 156 6.10 31.03 8.52
C GLY A 156 7.36 30.25 8.15
N VAL A 157 7.24 29.06 7.56
CA VAL A 157 8.37 28.31 6.99
C VAL A 157 8.46 28.59 5.50
N ALA A 158 9.56 29.18 5.04
CA ALA A 158 9.76 29.48 3.62
C ALA A 158 10.08 28.20 2.83
N GLU A 159 9.62 28.14 1.57
CA GLU A 159 9.95 27.05 0.65
C GLU A 159 11.48 26.94 0.42
N GLY A 160 11.95 25.72 0.15
CA GLY A 160 13.34 25.41 -0.12
C GLY A 160 14.11 24.92 1.10
N ALA A 161 15.33 25.44 1.31
CA ALA A 161 16.23 24.91 2.34
C ALA A 161 15.67 25.02 3.78
N GLU A 162 14.85 26.03 4.05
CA GLU A 162 14.21 26.20 5.36
C GLU A 162 13.12 25.14 5.59
N TYR A 163 12.34 24.84 4.55
CA TYR A 163 11.36 23.76 4.56
C TYR A 163 12.01 22.39 4.76
N ASP A 164 13.11 22.12 4.04
CA ASP A 164 13.83 20.84 4.16
C ASP A 164 14.41 20.67 5.58
N ALA A 165 14.96 21.73 6.15
CA ALA A 165 15.48 21.74 7.52
C ALA A 165 14.39 21.52 8.56
N TRP A 166 13.24 22.19 8.40
CA TRP A 166 12.08 22.00 9.25
C TRP A 166 11.58 20.54 9.17
N LYS A 167 11.40 20.02 7.96
CA LYS A 167 10.92 18.64 7.75
C LYS A 167 11.85 17.60 8.37
N GLN A 168 13.16 17.83 8.30
CA GLN A 168 14.16 16.96 8.92
C GLN A 168 14.09 17.04 10.46
N ALA A 169 13.93 18.23 11.01
CA ALA A 169 13.77 18.43 12.45
C ALA A 169 12.54 17.70 13.00
N GLU A 170 11.38 17.82 12.29
CA GLU A 170 10.15 17.12 12.68
C GLU A 170 10.25 15.58 12.54
N LEU A 171 11.08 15.08 11.62
CA LEU A 171 11.36 13.64 11.50
C LEU A 171 12.17 13.08 12.65
N GLU A 172 13.02 13.89 13.27
CA GLU A 172 13.90 13.52 14.38
C GLU A 172 13.24 13.76 15.75
N ASP A 173 12.15 14.54 15.79
CA ASP A 173 11.41 14.84 17.02
C ASP A 173 10.40 13.72 17.30
N GLU A 174 10.61 13.00 18.42
CA GLU A 174 9.71 11.93 18.88
C GLU A 174 8.35 12.46 19.33
N ASP A 175 8.26 13.72 19.75
CA ASP A 175 7.04 14.38 20.20
C ASP A 175 6.34 15.16 19.07
N SER A 176 6.87 15.07 17.86
CA SER A 176 6.30 15.78 16.69
C SER A 176 4.86 15.36 16.42
N LEU A 177 4.01 16.35 16.17
CA LEU A 177 2.64 16.11 15.73
C LEU A 177 2.56 15.72 14.24
N TYR A 178 3.64 15.77 13.48
CA TYR A 178 3.67 15.45 12.06
C TYR A 178 3.96 13.96 11.81
N GLN A 179 3.19 13.35 10.91
CA GLN A 179 3.34 11.94 10.50
C GLN A 179 4.16 11.81 9.22
N ILE A 180 5.28 12.46 9.17
CA ILE A 180 6.09 12.53 7.95
C ILE A 180 6.50 11.12 7.50
N SER A 181 6.95 10.28 8.41
CA SER A 181 7.39 8.92 8.10
C SER A 181 6.25 8.04 7.56
N SER A 182 5.11 8.01 8.26
CA SER A 182 3.95 7.22 7.84
C SER A 182 3.30 7.77 6.57
N GLY A 183 3.21 9.08 6.45
CA GLY A 183 2.70 9.76 5.26
C GLY A 183 3.56 9.53 4.03
N ASN A 184 4.89 9.57 4.17
CA ASN A 184 5.82 9.23 3.09
C ASN A 184 5.68 7.76 2.68
N PHE A 185 5.54 6.83 3.64
CA PHE A 185 5.29 5.43 3.34
C PHE A 185 4.01 5.25 2.51
N MET A 186 2.91 5.91 2.89
CA MET A 186 1.66 5.89 2.12
C MET A 186 1.86 6.45 0.70
N ALA A 187 2.55 7.59 0.55
CA ALA A 187 2.80 8.21 -0.74
C ALA A 187 3.61 7.29 -1.67
N VAL A 188 4.68 6.67 -1.15
CA VAL A 188 5.50 5.71 -1.90
C VAL A 188 4.69 4.47 -2.29
N TYR A 189 3.85 3.96 -1.39
CA TYR A 189 2.94 2.86 -1.70
C TYR A 189 2.01 3.20 -2.88
N TYR A 190 1.39 4.37 -2.88
CA TYR A 190 0.52 4.80 -3.98
C TYR A 190 1.28 5.00 -5.27
N LEU A 191 2.47 5.60 -5.22
CA LEU A 191 3.33 5.77 -6.40
C LEU A 191 3.67 4.42 -7.05
N ILE A 192 4.14 3.45 -6.25
CA ILE A 192 4.45 2.10 -6.74
C ILE A 192 3.20 1.44 -7.33
N THR A 193 2.06 1.55 -6.66
CA THR A 193 0.80 0.96 -7.13
C THR A 193 0.39 1.55 -8.47
N TRP A 194 0.48 2.88 -8.65
CA TRP A 194 0.19 3.55 -9.91
C TRP A 194 1.12 3.11 -11.04
N ILE A 195 2.42 3.00 -10.76
CA ILE A 195 3.41 2.51 -11.74
C ILE A 195 3.06 1.08 -12.15
N CYS A 196 2.81 0.18 -11.19
CA CYS A 196 2.46 -1.21 -11.47
C CYS A 196 1.15 -1.33 -12.29
N MET A 197 0.13 -0.53 -11.97
CA MET A 197 -1.11 -0.49 -12.74
C MET A 197 -0.87 0.00 -14.17
N GLY A 198 -0.10 1.08 -14.32
CA GLY A 198 0.25 1.63 -15.64
C GLY A 198 1.00 0.61 -16.51
N VAL A 199 2.00 -0.05 -15.95
CA VAL A 199 2.75 -1.12 -16.64
C VAL A 199 1.84 -2.29 -17.01
N SER A 200 0.99 -2.75 -16.09
CA SER A 200 0.07 -3.87 -16.34
C SER A 200 -0.94 -3.55 -17.43
N CYS A 201 -1.52 -2.34 -17.41
CA CYS A 201 -2.43 -1.87 -18.47
C CYS A 201 -1.71 -1.74 -19.82
N GLY A 202 -0.49 -1.20 -19.82
CA GLY A 202 0.34 -1.08 -21.03
C GLY A 202 0.66 -2.45 -21.65
N CYS A 203 1.10 -3.41 -20.86
CA CYS A 203 1.36 -4.78 -21.31
C CYS A 203 0.10 -5.45 -21.84
N SER A 204 -1.05 -5.27 -21.19
CA SER A 204 -2.32 -5.82 -21.64
C SER A 204 -2.76 -5.24 -22.99
N LEU A 205 -2.62 -3.94 -23.18
CA LEU A 205 -2.91 -3.26 -24.46
C LEU A 205 -1.99 -3.76 -25.58
N LEU A 206 -0.68 -3.88 -25.32
CA LEU A 206 0.27 -4.41 -26.30
C LEU A 206 -0.05 -5.86 -26.65
N GLY A 207 -0.44 -6.68 -25.68
CA GLY A 207 -0.88 -8.05 -25.91
C GLY A 207 -2.14 -8.13 -26.80
N MET A 208 -3.13 -7.27 -26.56
CA MET A 208 -4.33 -7.18 -27.39
C MET A 208 -4.01 -6.74 -28.83
N ILE A 209 -3.18 -5.72 -28.99
CA ILE A 209 -2.75 -5.23 -30.32
C ILE A 209 -1.99 -6.34 -31.06
N GLY A 210 -1.07 -7.04 -30.39
CA GLY A 210 -0.34 -8.16 -30.97
C GLY A 210 -1.26 -9.29 -31.44
N ALA A 211 -2.25 -9.65 -30.62
CA ALA A 211 -3.25 -10.66 -30.96
C ALA A 211 -4.11 -10.22 -32.17
N CYS A 212 -4.51 -8.95 -32.24
CA CYS A 212 -5.24 -8.40 -33.41
C CYS A 212 -4.41 -8.47 -34.67
N ILE A 213 -3.14 -8.05 -34.64
CA ILE A 213 -2.23 -8.11 -35.80
C ILE A 213 -2.04 -9.55 -36.26
N ALA A 214 -1.77 -10.47 -35.32
CA ALA A 214 -1.62 -11.90 -35.66
C ALA A 214 -2.87 -12.46 -36.33
N SER A 215 -4.07 -12.11 -35.85
CA SER A 215 -5.34 -12.55 -36.45
C SER A 215 -5.59 -12.00 -37.85
N MET A 216 -5.04 -10.83 -38.15
CA MET A 216 -5.15 -10.24 -39.53
C MET A 216 -4.13 -10.84 -40.47
N CYS A 217 -2.94 -11.19 -40.02
CA CYS A 217 -1.87 -11.74 -40.85
C CYS A 217 -2.03 -13.24 -41.13
N CYS A 218 -2.82 -13.97 -40.32
CA CYS A 218 -3.05 -15.42 -40.50
C CYS A 218 -4.31 -15.76 -41.26
N LYS A 219 -4.97 -14.77 -41.90
CA LYS A 219 -6.05 -14.98 -42.90
C LYS A 219 -5.49 -14.90 -44.30
#